data_7056d726ded3b2f1847772c7de03c368
#
_entry.id   7056d726ded3b2f1847772c7de03c368
#
_cell.length_a   1.000
_cell.length_b   1.000
_cell.length_c   1.000
_cell.angle_alpha   90.00
_cell.angle_beta   90.00
_cell.angle_gamma   90.00
#
_symmetry.space_group_name_H-M   'P 1'
#
loop_
_entity.id
_entity.type
_entity.pdbx_description
1 polymer ?
#
loop_
_entity_poly.entity_id
_entity_poly.type
_entity_poly.pdbx_seq_one_letter_code
_entity_poly.pdbx_strand_id
1 'polypeptide(L)'
;MAARIGDSRLKFGVDDEVWGYLNNIKEDTSSKKVEAANGDGNTIAAEFHNVGEKKVTGSYFYLTDQSGGPLNLVGSTTGLSITDVTGTIYIDRAGKARASGAWTVIDFEGTYYPHLVLS
;
A
#
# COMPACT_ATOMS: atom_id res chain seq x y z
N MET A 1 25.84 7.27 -5.37
CA MET A 1 25.29 6.13 -6.14
C MET A 1 25.84 4.83 -5.58
N ALA A 2 24.98 3.90 -5.26
CA ALA A 2 25.41 2.59 -4.79
C ALA A 2 25.87 1.73 -5.97
N ALA A 3 27.01 1.04 -5.79
CA ALA A 3 27.48 0.07 -6.76
C ALA A 3 26.65 -1.21 -6.65
N ARG A 4 26.37 -1.82 -7.77
CA ARG A 4 25.51 -3.01 -7.80
C ARG A 4 26.12 -4.06 -8.73
N ILE A 5 26.13 -5.28 -8.24
CA ILE A 5 26.59 -6.45 -8.99
C ILE A 5 25.39 -7.39 -9.16
N GLY A 6 25.25 -7.97 -10.35
CA GLY A 6 24.23 -8.95 -10.63
C GLY A 6 23.12 -8.41 -11.54
N ASP A 7 21.96 -9.03 -11.44
CA ASP A 7 20.82 -8.75 -12.33
C ASP A 7 20.24 -7.36 -12.10
N SER A 8 20.32 -6.50 -13.10
CA SER A 8 19.83 -5.11 -13.02
C SER A 8 18.29 -5.00 -13.03
N ARG A 9 17.59 -6.10 -13.32
CA ARG A 9 16.11 -6.10 -13.33
C ARG A 9 15.53 -6.15 -11.93
N LEU A 10 16.34 -6.51 -10.93
CA LEU A 10 15.87 -6.58 -9.55
C LEU A 10 15.76 -5.17 -8.97
N LYS A 11 14.60 -4.88 -8.39
CA LYS A 11 14.37 -3.62 -7.68
C LYS A 11 14.98 -3.71 -6.28
N PHE A 12 15.77 -2.71 -5.91
CA PHE A 12 16.38 -2.64 -4.58
C PHE A 12 15.84 -1.44 -3.82
N GLY A 13 15.29 -1.71 -2.63
CA GLY A 13 14.83 -0.67 -1.73
C GLY A 13 13.52 0.00 -2.15
N VAL A 14 13.27 1.16 -1.59
CA VAL A 14 12.10 1.99 -1.88
C VAL A 14 12.56 3.41 -2.18
N ASP A 15 11.76 4.12 -2.98
CA ASP A 15 12.02 5.52 -3.29
C ASP A 15 11.38 6.41 -2.23
N ASP A 16 12.09 7.49 -1.88
CA ASP A 16 11.57 8.47 -0.92
C ASP A 16 10.49 9.34 -1.56
N GLU A 17 9.61 9.84 -0.72
CA GLU A 17 8.55 10.76 -1.12
C GLU A 17 8.81 12.16 -0.55
N VAL A 18 8.13 13.15 -1.11
CA VAL A 18 8.24 14.53 -0.64
C VAL A 18 7.80 14.66 0.83
N TRP A 19 6.80 13.88 1.22
CA TRP A 19 6.20 13.93 2.56
C TRP A 19 6.92 13.06 3.59
N GLY A 20 7.89 12.26 3.19
CA GLY A 20 8.64 11.44 4.15
C GLY A 20 9.65 10.50 3.50
N TYR A 21 10.57 10.03 4.32
CA TYR A 21 11.55 9.01 3.90
C TYR A 21 11.00 7.64 4.21
N LEU A 22 10.71 6.86 3.17
CA LEU A 22 10.09 5.55 3.33
C LEU A 22 11.06 4.51 3.89
N ASN A 23 10.62 3.79 4.92
CA ASN A 23 11.35 2.65 5.48
C ASN A 23 11.02 1.37 4.74
N ASN A 24 9.74 1.14 4.47
CA ASN A 24 9.29 -0.04 3.76
C ASN A 24 7.95 0.21 3.09
N ILE A 25 7.64 -0.60 2.10
CA ILE A 25 6.33 -0.64 1.44
C ILE A 25 6.05 -2.11 1.13
N LYS A 26 4.84 -2.53 1.45
CA LYS A 26 4.35 -3.86 1.12
C LYS A 26 3.04 -3.74 0.36
N GLU A 27 2.94 -4.45 -0.76
CA GLU A 27 1.75 -4.48 -1.58
C GLU A 27 1.22 -5.90 -1.65
N ASP A 28 -0.04 -6.09 -1.26
CA ASP A 28 -0.70 -7.39 -1.35
C ASP A 28 -1.89 -7.25 -2.30
N THR A 29 -1.87 -8.02 -3.38
CA THR A 29 -2.97 -8.05 -4.35
C THR A 29 -3.86 -9.23 -4.04
N SER A 30 -5.15 -9.00 -4.00
CA SER A 30 -6.11 -10.02 -3.64
C SER A 30 -7.34 -10.01 -4.53
N SER A 31 -8.13 -11.07 -4.42
CA SER A 31 -9.44 -11.16 -5.02
C SER A 31 -10.36 -11.92 -4.08
N LYS A 32 -11.65 -11.65 -4.18
CA LYS A 32 -12.65 -12.43 -3.47
C LYS A 32 -13.15 -13.54 -4.38
N LYS A 33 -13.13 -14.76 -3.89
CA LYS A 33 -13.57 -15.93 -4.63
C LYS A 33 -14.88 -16.44 -4.04
N VAL A 34 -15.83 -16.75 -4.92
CA VAL A 34 -17.09 -17.40 -4.57
C VAL A 34 -17.13 -18.73 -5.28
N GLU A 35 -17.37 -19.80 -4.53
CA GLU A 35 -17.41 -21.17 -5.07
C GLU A 35 -18.78 -21.77 -4.88
N ALA A 36 -19.19 -22.59 -5.84
CA ALA A 36 -20.36 -23.46 -5.71
C ALA A 36 -19.87 -24.90 -5.69
N ALA A 37 -20.40 -25.67 -4.75
CA ALA A 37 -20.06 -27.10 -4.61
C ALA A 37 -21.28 -27.96 -4.88
N ASN A 38 -21.04 -29.20 -5.39
CA ASN A 38 -22.10 -30.18 -5.57
C ASN A 38 -22.35 -30.95 -4.27
N GLY A 39 -23.28 -31.91 -4.31
CA GLY A 39 -23.65 -32.72 -3.15
C GLY A 39 -22.53 -33.61 -2.60
N ASP A 40 -21.50 -33.86 -3.38
CA ASP A 40 -20.33 -34.65 -2.97
C ASP A 40 -19.22 -33.76 -2.40
N GLY A 41 -19.44 -32.44 -2.30
CA GLY A 41 -18.49 -31.50 -1.77
C GLY A 41 -17.43 -31.04 -2.78
N ASN A 42 -17.55 -31.44 -4.05
CA ASN A 42 -16.62 -31.02 -5.09
C ASN A 42 -17.01 -29.62 -5.63
N THR A 43 -16.02 -28.76 -5.79
CA THR A 43 -16.25 -27.44 -6.40
C THR A 43 -16.58 -27.60 -7.88
N ILE A 44 -17.76 -27.11 -8.28
CA ILE A 44 -18.23 -27.19 -9.66
C ILE A 44 -18.16 -25.84 -10.38
N ALA A 45 -18.02 -24.74 -9.65
CA ALA A 45 -17.85 -23.42 -10.23
C ALA A 45 -17.15 -22.49 -9.23
N ALA A 46 -16.40 -21.53 -9.75
CA ALA A 46 -15.78 -20.50 -8.94
C ALA A 46 -15.80 -19.18 -9.71
N GLU A 47 -16.00 -18.08 -8.99
CA GLU A 47 -16.01 -16.75 -9.57
C GLU A 47 -15.17 -15.83 -8.69
N PHE A 48 -14.35 -14.99 -9.33
CA PHE A 48 -13.50 -14.03 -8.65
C PHE A 48 -14.09 -12.64 -8.74
N HIS A 49 -14.15 -11.96 -7.60
CA HIS A 49 -14.61 -10.59 -7.47
C HIS A 49 -13.49 -9.70 -6.94
N ASN A 50 -13.55 -8.41 -7.23
CA ASN A 50 -12.56 -7.42 -6.80
C ASN A 50 -11.13 -7.82 -7.18
N VAL A 51 -10.99 -8.37 -8.38
CA VAL A 51 -9.68 -8.82 -8.88
C VAL A 51 -8.74 -7.62 -9.00
N GLY A 52 -7.56 -7.76 -8.41
CA GLY A 52 -6.55 -6.70 -8.44
C GLY A 52 -6.70 -5.66 -7.35
N GLU A 53 -7.65 -5.84 -6.41
CA GLU A 53 -7.68 -4.98 -5.23
C GLU A 53 -6.39 -5.16 -4.45
N LYS A 54 -5.74 -4.04 -4.13
CA LYS A 54 -4.41 -4.06 -3.54
C LYS A 54 -4.44 -3.37 -2.20
N LYS A 55 -3.88 -4.04 -1.19
CA LYS A 55 -3.65 -3.46 0.13
C LYS A 55 -2.20 -3.05 0.23
N VAL A 56 -1.98 -1.79 0.59
CA VAL A 56 -0.64 -1.22 0.68
C VAL A 56 -0.38 -0.85 2.14
N THR A 57 0.70 -1.40 2.69
CA THR A 57 1.14 -1.06 4.04
C THR A 57 2.58 -0.57 3.99
N GLY A 58 2.93 0.31 4.90
CA GLY A 58 4.29 0.82 4.94
C GLY A 58 4.54 1.70 6.14
N SER A 59 5.77 2.19 6.23
CA SER A 59 6.15 3.14 7.25
C SER A 59 7.16 4.15 6.70
N TYR A 60 7.20 5.33 7.31
CA TYR A 60 8.12 6.37 6.90
C TYR A 60 8.53 7.24 8.08
N PHE A 61 9.68 7.91 7.96
CA PHE A 61 10.12 8.88 8.94
C PHE A 61 9.33 10.16 8.78
N TYR A 62 8.83 10.67 9.92
CA TYR A 62 8.04 11.90 9.94
C TYR A 62 8.91 13.13 9.72
N LEU A 63 8.49 14.00 8.81
CA LEU A 63 9.14 15.29 8.56
C LEU A 63 8.22 16.39 9.05
N THR A 64 8.72 17.19 10.00
CA THR A 64 7.90 18.22 10.67
C THR A 64 7.45 19.37 9.77
N ASP A 65 8.18 19.58 8.67
CA ASP A 65 7.90 20.66 7.73
C ASP A 65 7.10 20.23 6.51
N GLN A 66 6.63 18.96 6.48
CA GLN A 66 5.89 18.44 5.36
C GLN A 66 4.49 18.01 5.75
N SER A 67 3.55 18.17 4.82
CA SER A 67 2.18 17.71 4.95
C SER A 67 1.77 17.02 3.66
N GLY A 68 0.60 16.41 3.64
CA GLY A 68 0.07 15.76 2.46
C GLY A 68 0.42 14.29 2.33
N GLY A 69 1.10 13.71 3.32
CA GLY A 69 1.37 12.28 3.37
C GLY A 69 0.19 11.48 3.92
N PRO A 70 0.37 10.16 4.12
CA PRO A 70 -0.70 9.30 4.59
C PRO A 70 -1.37 9.77 5.88
N LEU A 71 -0.62 10.33 6.81
CA LEU A 71 -1.17 10.79 8.09
C LEU A 71 -2.29 11.82 7.91
N ASN A 72 -2.20 12.65 6.89
CA ASN A 72 -3.15 13.73 6.63
C ASN A 72 -4.31 13.31 5.73
N LEU A 73 -4.27 12.11 5.18
CA LEU A 73 -5.25 11.65 4.20
C LEU A 73 -6.12 10.49 4.69
N VAL A 74 -6.05 10.16 5.98
CA VAL A 74 -6.84 9.07 6.56
C VAL A 74 -8.33 9.40 6.42
N GLY A 75 -9.08 8.47 5.81
CA GLY A 75 -10.51 8.63 5.60
C GLY A 75 -10.90 9.69 4.58
N SER A 76 -9.92 10.24 3.87
CA SER A 76 -10.16 11.24 2.84
C SER A 76 -10.56 10.60 1.51
N THR A 77 -11.37 11.29 0.73
CA THR A 77 -11.65 10.91 -0.65
C THR A 77 -10.51 11.30 -1.60
N THR A 78 -9.56 12.08 -1.12
CA THR A 78 -8.35 12.40 -1.86
C THR A 78 -7.37 11.25 -1.72
N GLY A 79 -6.99 10.65 -2.84
CA GLY A 79 -6.05 9.56 -2.85
C GLY A 79 -4.60 10.01 -2.81
N LEU A 80 -3.71 9.06 -2.53
CA LEU A 80 -2.27 9.28 -2.47
C LEU A 80 -1.61 8.50 -3.60
N SER A 81 -0.63 9.14 -4.25
CA SER A 81 0.20 8.47 -5.24
C SER A 81 1.58 8.23 -4.62
N ILE A 82 2.05 6.99 -4.69
CA ILE A 82 3.37 6.59 -4.20
C ILE A 82 4.19 6.16 -5.39
N THR A 83 5.43 6.64 -5.49
CA THR A 83 6.30 6.42 -6.65
C THR A 83 6.46 4.94 -7.00
N ASP A 84 6.66 4.08 -5.98
CA ASP A 84 6.89 2.66 -6.19
C ASP A 84 5.58 1.85 -6.37
N VAL A 85 4.42 2.48 -6.16
CA VAL A 85 3.13 1.81 -6.19
C VAL A 85 2.30 2.33 -7.35
N THR A 86 1.79 1.42 -8.17
CA THR A 86 0.92 1.77 -9.28
C THR A 86 -0.50 2.05 -8.78
N GLY A 87 -1.05 3.19 -9.21
CA GLY A 87 -2.43 3.56 -8.90
C GLY A 87 -2.56 4.50 -7.72
N THR A 88 -3.77 4.94 -7.47
CA THR A 88 -4.10 5.85 -6.38
C THR A 88 -4.51 5.07 -5.15
N ILE A 89 -3.88 5.35 -4.03
CA ILE A 89 -4.10 4.65 -2.77
C ILE A 89 -4.96 5.52 -1.86
N TYR A 90 -6.02 4.95 -1.30
CA TYR A 90 -6.88 5.61 -0.31
C TYR A 90 -6.48 5.12 1.07
N ILE A 91 -6.11 6.06 1.94
CA ILE A 91 -5.54 5.72 3.24
C ILE A 91 -6.64 5.35 4.22
N ASP A 92 -6.55 4.13 4.75
CA ASP A 92 -7.50 3.61 5.73
C ASP A 92 -7.09 3.93 7.15
N ARG A 93 -5.77 3.93 7.40
CA ARG A 93 -5.24 4.09 8.75
C ARG A 93 -3.83 4.66 8.69
N ALA A 94 -3.50 5.50 9.66
CA ALA A 94 -2.12 5.93 9.88
C ALA A 94 -1.90 6.11 11.38
N GLY A 95 -0.74 5.67 11.86
CA GLY A 95 -0.38 5.78 13.26
C GLY A 95 0.99 6.42 13.42
N LYS A 96 1.14 7.24 14.44
CA LYS A 96 2.38 7.96 14.72
C LYS A 96 3.02 7.38 15.98
N ALA A 97 4.21 6.85 15.86
CA ALA A 97 4.94 6.26 16.96
C ALA A 97 6.12 7.14 17.35
N ARG A 98 6.17 7.52 18.62
CA ARG A 98 7.25 8.31 19.20
C ARG A 98 7.85 7.56 20.38
N ALA A 99 9.17 7.58 20.47
CA ALA A 99 9.88 6.98 21.61
C ALA A 99 11.12 7.80 21.91
N SER A 100 11.49 7.82 23.19
CA SER A 100 12.72 8.50 23.62
C SER A 100 13.94 7.82 22.96
N GLY A 101 14.79 8.62 22.35
CA GLY A 101 15.99 8.11 21.69
C GLY A 101 15.78 7.51 20.31
N ALA A 102 14.57 7.67 19.74
CA ALA A 102 14.27 7.15 18.42
C ALA A 102 13.59 8.23 17.56
N TRP A 103 13.71 8.09 16.25
CA TRP A 103 13.03 8.95 15.29
C TRP A 103 11.53 8.64 15.29
N THR A 104 10.73 9.66 15.05
CA THR A 104 9.28 9.49 14.92
C THR A 104 8.97 8.80 13.59
N VAL A 105 8.20 7.72 13.66
CA VAL A 105 7.84 6.90 12.52
C VAL A 105 6.32 6.87 12.38
N ILE A 106 5.85 6.93 11.15
CA ILE A 106 4.42 6.81 10.84
C ILE A 106 4.18 5.54 10.05
N ASP A 107 3.30 4.69 10.60
CA ASP A 107 2.79 3.50 9.92
C ASP A 107 1.49 3.85 9.21
N PHE A 108 1.29 3.33 8.01
CA PHE A 108 0.06 3.57 7.29
C PHE A 108 -0.42 2.33 6.57
N GLU A 109 -1.70 2.33 6.28
CA GLU A 109 -2.36 1.28 5.51
C GLU A 109 -3.37 1.92 4.57
N GLY A 110 -3.38 1.49 3.33
CA GLY A 110 -4.30 2.00 2.33
C GLY A 110 -4.73 0.93 1.35
N THR A 111 -5.68 1.27 0.49
CA THR A 111 -6.24 0.34 -0.47
C THR A 111 -6.31 0.98 -1.85
N TYR A 112 -5.91 0.20 -2.85
CA TYR A 112 -6.10 0.53 -4.26
C TYR A 112 -7.30 -0.24 -4.81
N TYR A 113 -8.23 0.48 -5.41
CA TYR A 113 -9.45 -0.11 -5.99
C TYR A 113 -9.38 -0.03 -7.51
N PRO A 114 -9.03 -1.13 -8.21
CA PRO A 114 -8.81 -1.08 -9.67
C PRO A 114 -10.07 -0.79 -10.48
N HIS A 115 -11.24 -1.06 -9.90
CA HIS A 115 -12.53 -0.90 -10.60
C HIS A 115 -13.33 0.30 -10.10
N LEU A 116 -12.75 1.12 -9.22
CA LEU A 116 -13.43 2.30 -8.70
C LEU A 116 -13.38 3.42 -9.73
N VAL A 117 -14.55 3.95 -10.04
CA VAL A 117 -14.68 5.11 -10.94
C VAL A 117 -15.00 6.33 -10.08
N LEU A 118 -14.13 7.33 -10.17
CA LEU A 118 -14.33 8.59 -9.46
C LEU A 118 -15.21 9.51 -10.28
N SER A 119 -16.20 10.09 -9.64
CA SER A 119 -17.12 11.01 -10.27
C SER A 119 -17.02 12.42 -9.66
#